data_f1bd55dbdd22e4c5a95e89960f24e811
#
_entry.id   f1bd55dbdd22e4c5a95e89960f24e811
#
_cell.length_a   1.000
_cell.length_b   1.000
_cell.length_c   1.000
_cell.angle_alpha   90.00
_cell.angle_beta   90.00
_cell.angle_gamma   90.00
#
_symmetry.space_group_name_H-M   'P 1'
#
loop_
_entity.id
_entity.type
_entity.pdbx_description
1 polymer ?
#
loop_
_entity_poly.entity_id
_entity_poly.type
_entity_poly.pdbx_seq_one_letter_code
_entity_poly.pdbx_strand_id
1 'polypeptide(L)'
;VRRQRQMCIRDSYQTVYNKVLGSAAAPTAGLHFTEELLKKIQDKGVKIAYLTLHVGLGTFRPVKVDDVTQHHMHSEHYWVSQEAADLINEAKRTGHRVIAVGTTSCRTLESAYIPGEGLHECSDNTEIFIYPGYEWKCIDALITNFHLPESTLIMLVSAFAGYDNIMNAYHEAVKERYRFFSFGDAMFITDDTRKDNPTGEIK
;
A
#
# COMPACT_ATOMS: atom_id res chain seq x y z
N VAL A 1 23.43 -22.15 -17.03
CA VAL A 1 22.83 -20.94 -17.64
C VAL A 1 21.40 -20.72 -17.17
N ARG A 2 20.51 -21.75 -17.13
CA ARG A 2 19.10 -21.62 -16.72
C ARG A 2 18.93 -21.33 -15.22
N ARG A 3 19.77 -21.88 -14.36
CA ARG A 3 19.77 -21.63 -12.89
C ARG A 3 20.26 -20.22 -12.55
N GLN A 4 21.28 -19.73 -13.25
CA GLN A 4 21.78 -18.36 -13.08
C GLN A 4 20.75 -17.31 -13.53
N ARG A 5 20.00 -17.54 -14.63
CA ARG A 5 18.93 -16.65 -15.07
C ARG A 5 17.76 -16.58 -14.07
N GLN A 6 17.39 -17.71 -13.46
CA GLN A 6 16.36 -17.73 -12.41
C GLN A 6 16.82 -17.03 -11.12
N MET A 7 18.10 -17.14 -10.77
CA MET A 7 18.69 -16.46 -9.63
C MET A 7 18.72 -14.92 -9.85
N CYS A 8 19.18 -14.47 -11.03
CA CYS A 8 19.17 -13.05 -11.37
C CYS A 8 17.76 -12.42 -11.40
N ILE A 9 16.74 -13.16 -11.86
CA ILE A 9 15.35 -12.68 -11.84
C ILE A 9 14.81 -12.60 -10.40
N ARG A 10 15.14 -13.55 -9.53
CA ARG A 10 14.75 -13.52 -8.10
C ARG A 10 15.41 -12.36 -7.37
N ASP A 11 16.69 -12.12 -7.61
CA ASP A 11 17.46 -11.06 -6.94
C ASP A 11 17.05 -9.67 -7.43
N SER A 12 16.60 -9.53 -8.68
CA SER A 12 16.14 -8.26 -9.25
C SER A 12 14.68 -7.92 -8.93
N TYR A 13 13.87 -8.87 -8.48
CA TYR A 13 12.46 -8.68 -8.12
C TYR A 13 12.25 -8.63 -6.61
N GLN A 14 13.07 -7.84 -5.94
CA GLN A 14 13.00 -7.60 -4.50
C GLN A 14 13.34 -6.14 -4.20
N THR A 15 12.78 -5.63 -3.13
CA THR A 15 13.13 -4.29 -2.64
C THR A 15 14.51 -4.31 -1.97
N VAL A 16 15.23 -3.19 -2.00
CA VAL A 16 16.54 -3.03 -1.36
C VAL A 16 16.49 -3.23 0.17
N TYR A 17 15.31 -3.17 0.76
CA TYR A 17 15.07 -3.32 2.20
C TYR A 17 14.43 -4.66 2.59
N ASN A 18 14.30 -5.62 1.67
CA ASN A 18 13.74 -6.94 1.99
C ASN A 18 14.59 -7.68 3.01
N LYS A 19 13.99 -8.10 4.13
CA LYS A 19 14.68 -8.81 5.22
C LYS A 19 14.00 -10.11 5.63
N VAL A 20 12.67 -10.18 5.52
CA VAL A 20 11.87 -11.28 6.06
C VAL A 20 11.33 -12.14 4.91
N LEU A 21 11.67 -13.43 4.92
CA LEU A 21 11.16 -14.40 3.95
C LEU A 21 9.76 -14.89 4.35
N GLY A 22 8.94 -15.31 3.38
CA GLY A 22 7.65 -15.95 3.65
C GLY A 22 6.46 -15.39 2.88
N SER A 23 6.60 -14.24 2.19
CA SER A 23 5.55 -13.69 1.34
C SER A 23 5.60 -14.30 -0.07
N ALA A 24 4.41 -14.55 -0.66
CA ALA A 24 4.29 -14.98 -2.06
C ALA A 24 4.45 -13.80 -3.05
N ALA A 25 4.43 -12.57 -2.57
CA ALA A 25 4.57 -11.36 -3.38
C ALA A 25 5.65 -10.42 -2.85
N ALA A 26 6.34 -9.72 -3.76
CA ALA A 26 7.19 -8.59 -3.41
C ALA A 26 6.34 -7.30 -3.28
N PRO A 27 6.70 -6.35 -2.40
CA PRO A 27 6.03 -5.05 -2.31
C PRO A 27 6.45 -4.15 -3.48
N THR A 28 5.77 -4.29 -4.63
CA THR A 28 6.21 -3.74 -5.92
C THR A 28 6.34 -2.22 -5.94
N ALA A 29 5.54 -1.48 -5.18
CA ALA A 29 5.71 -0.04 -5.00
C ALA A 29 7.07 0.31 -4.35
N GLY A 30 7.62 -0.58 -3.55
CA GLY A 30 8.94 -0.43 -2.94
C GLY A 30 10.11 -0.55 -3.93
N LEU A 31 9.88 -1.15 -5.11
CA LEU A 31 10.92 -1.27 -6.15
C LEU A 31 11.33 0.08 -6.75
N HIS A 32 10.49 1.12 -6.59
CA HIS A 32 10.83 2.49 -6.99
C HIS A 32 11.86 3.16 -6.08
N PHE A 33 12.17 2.55 -4.93
CA PHE A 33 13.10 3.10 -3.95
C PHE A 33 14.45 2.39 -4.04
N THR A 34 15.48 3.16 -4.38
CA THR A 34 16.88 2.72 -4.29
C THR A 34 17.43 3.08 -2.91
N GLU A 35 18.55 2.45 -2.50
CA GLU A 35 19.24 2.83 -1.25
C GLU A 35 19.63 4.31 -1.25
N GLU A 36 20.10 4.83 -2.41
CA GLU A 36 20.44 6.23 -2.56
C GLU A 36 19.23 7.15 -2.37
N LEU A 37 18.06 6.78 -2.92
CA LEU A 37 16.83 7.57 -2.75
C LEU A 37 16.37 7.54 -1.29
N LEU A 38 16.37 6.36 -0.64
CA LEU A 38 16.04 6.24 0.78
C LEU A 38 16.95 7.11 1.64
N LYS A 39 18.26 7.11 1.37
CA LYS A 39 19.19 7.99 2.06
C LYS A 39 18.87 9.47 1.84
N LYS A 40 18.59 9.91 0.60
CA LYS A 40 18.23 11.30 0.31
C LYS A 40 16.94 11.74 1.03
N ILE A 41 15.98 10.83 1.19
CA ILE A 41 14.75 11.05 1.92
C ILE A 41 15.06 11.25 3.42
N GLN A 42 15.90 10.39 4.00
CA GLN A 42 16.33 10.51 5.40
C GLN A 42 17.15 11.78 5.65
N ASP A 43 18.04 12.14 4.73
CA ASP A 43 18.86 13.37 4.81
C ASP A 43 17.99 14.65 4.81
N LYS A 44 16.74 14.56 4.30
CA LYS A 44 15.71 15.63 4.40
C LYS A 44 14.91 15.59 5.71
N GLY A 45 15.26 14.71 6.64
CA GLY A 45 14.57 14.58 7.94
C GLY A 45 13.32 13.70 7.92
N VAL A 46 13.01 13.03 6.81
CA VAL A 46 11.90 12.08 6.75
C VAL A 46 12.30 10.77 7.42
N LYS A 47 11.51 10.32 8.37
CA LYS A 47 11.73 9.04 9.06
C LYS A 47 11.15 7.89 8.25
N ILE A 48 11.82 6.74 8.25
CA ILE A 48 11.39 5.54 7.51
C ILE A 48 11.11 4.43 8.53
N ALA A 49 9.88 3.94 8.54
CA ALA A 49 9.45 2.77 9.32
C ALA A 49 9.23 1.57 8.39
N TYR A 50 9.59 0.38 8.85
CA TYR A 50 9.44 -0.86 8.11
C TYR A 50 8.39 -1.75 8.78
N LEU A 51 7.51 -2.31 7.94
CA LEU A 51 6.46 -3.22 8.34
C LEU A 51 6.60 -4.54 7.58
N THR A 52 6.06 -5.62 8.13
CA THR A 52 6.01 -6.92 7.45
C THR A 52 4.57 -7.33 7.24
N LEU A 53 4.22 -7.73 6.01
CA LEU A 53 2.97 -8.41 5.66
C LEU A 53 3.30 -9.62 4.78
N HIS A 54 2.85 -10.79 5.18
CA HIS A 54 2.97 -12.02 4.38
C HIS A 54 1.76 -12.15 3.47
N VAL A 55 1.92 -11.65 2.23
CA VAL A 55 0.85 -11.71 1.22
C VAL A 55 0.73 -13.13 0.68
N GLY A 56 -0.49 -13.68 0.77
CA GLY A 56 -0.86 -14.97 0.21
C GLY A 56 -1.20 -14.89 -1.28
N LEU A 57 -1.24 -16.05 -1.96
CA LEU A 57 -1.60 -16.14 -3.39
C LEU A 57 -3.05 -15.69 -3.67
N GLY A 58 -3.91 -15.71 -2.65
CA GLY A 58 -5.33 -15.36 -2.78
C GLY A 58 -5.59 -13.90 -3.13
N THR A 59 -4.72 -12.98 -2.69
CA THR A 59 -4.86 -11.53 -2.89
C THR A 59 -4.86 -11.10 -4.36
N PHE A 60 -4.29 -11.93 -5.24
CA PHE A 60 -4.23 -11.67 -6.68
C PHE A 60 -5.43 -12.24 -7.47
N ARG A 61 -6.40 -12.84 -6.80
CA ARG A 61 -7.60 -13.35 -7.49
C ARG A 61 -8.55 -12.21 -7.80
N PRO A 62 -9.15 -12.20 -9.00
CA PRO A 62 -10.20 -11.25 -9.33
C PRO A 62 -11.38 -11.37 -8.38
N VAL A 63 -12.04 -10.25 -8.11
CA VAL A 63 -13.32 -10.22 -7.40
C VAL A 63 -14.36 -10.92 -8.29
N LYS A 64 -15.04 -11.94 -7.76
CA LYS A 64 -16.00 -12.77 -8.50
C LYS A 64 -17.44 -12.63 -7.99
N VAL A 65 -17.71 -11.61 -7.19
CA VAL A 65 -19.03 -11.35 -6.61
C VAL A 65 -19.61 -10.08 -7.22
N ASP A 66 -20.92 -10.08 -7.50
CA ASP A 66 -21.62 -8.91 -8.01
C ASP A 66 -21.78 -7.83 -6.93
N ASP A 67 -21.92 -8.24 -5.68
CA ASP A 67 -21.95 -7.37 -4.51
C ASP A 67 -20.60 -7.44 -3.78
N VAL A 68 -19.83 -6.35 -3.87
CA VAL A 68 -18.49 -6.25 -3.27
C VAL A 68 -18.49 -6.47 -1.76
N THR A 69 -19.58 -6.19 -1.05
CA THR A 69 -19.71 -6.39 0.40
C THR A 69 -19.65 -7.87 0.78
N GLN A 70 -19.92 -8.78 -0.16
CA GLN A 70 -19.85 -10.22 0.02
C GLN A 70 -18.46 -10.80 -0.28
N HIS A 71 -17.52 -9.96 -0.69
CA HIS A 71 -16.16 -10.42 -0.96
C HIS A 71 -15.41 -10.67 0.34
N HIS A 72 -14.93 -11.90 0.53
CA HIS A 72 -14.08 -12.28 1.65
C HIS A 72 -12.61 -12.21 1.25
N MET A 73 -11.86 -11.35 1.93
CA MET A 73 -10.42 -11.28 1.79
C MET A 73 -9.76 -12.50 2.45
N HIS A 74 -8.65 -12.94 1.87
CA HIS A 74 -7.82 -13.96 2.51
C HIS A 74 -7.10 -13.37 3.72
N SER A 75 -6.99 -14.17 4.77
CA SER A 75 -6.24 -13.83 5.97
C SER A 75 -4.74 -13.75 5.65
N GLU A 76 -4.12 -12.64 6.01
CA GLU A 76 -2.69 -12.36 5.80
C GLU A 76 -2.05 -11.95 7.11
N HIS A 77 -0.93 -12.57 7.42
CA HIS A 77 -0.20 -12.30 8.66
C HIS A 77 0.67 -11.05 8.54
N TYR A 78 0.57 -10.15 9.53
CA TYR A 78 1.40 -8.94 9.60
C TYR A 78 2.13 -8.82 10.93
N TRP A 79 3.21 -8.05 10.91
CA TRP A 79 3.98 -7.69 12.08
C TRP A 79 4.37 -6.21 12.03
N VAL A 80 4.15 -5.52 13.17
CA VAL A 80 4.56 -4.16 13.46
C VAL A 80 5.51 -4.20 14.65
N SER A 81 6.75 -3.73 14.47
CA SER A 81 7.71 -3.63 15.58
C SER A 81 7.40 -2.42 16.46
N GLN A 82 7.86 -2.45 17.72
CA GLN A 82 7.73 -1.31 18.63
C GLN A 82 8.36 -0.04 18.04
N GLU A 83 9.55 -0.15 17.42
CA GLU A 83 10.22 0.98 16.77
C GLU A 83 9.35 1.60 15.67
N ALA A 84 8.73 0.79 14.81
CA ALA A 84 7.85 1.29 13.76
C ALA A 84 6.59 1.95 14.34
N ALA A 85 5.99 1.35 15.38
CA ALA A 85 4.84 1.89 16.08
C ALA A 85 5.16 3.26 16.70
N ASP A 86 6.28 3.38 17.40
CA ASP A 86 6.71 4.63 18.04
C ASP A 86 6.95 5.74 17.03
N LEU A 87 7.63 5.45 15.92
CA LEU A 87 7.89 6.42 14.84
C LEU A 87 6.59 6.95 14.23
N ILE A 88 5.62 6.08 13.97
CA ILE A 88 4.36 6.45 13.34
C ILE A 88 3.46 7.21 14.32
N ASN A 89 3.38 6.77 15.58
CA ASN A 89 2.64 7.46 16.63
C ASN A 89 3.22 8.86 16.87
N GLU A 90 4.55 9.01 16.88
CA GLU A 90 5.21 10.30 17.00
C GLU A 90 4.84 11.23 15.83
N ALA A 91 4.85 10.73 14.59
CA ALA A 91 4.43 11.50 13.43
C ALA A 91 2.98 11.99 13.57
N LYS A 92 2.07 11.12 13.96
CA LYS A 92 0.65 11.49 14.18
C LYS A 92 0.50 12.52 15.30
N ARG A 93 1.17 12.31 16.43
CA ARG A 93 1.12 13.19 17.60
C ARG A 93 1.67 14.60 17.31
N THR A 94 2.65 14.71 16.43
CA THR A 94 3.29 15.98 16.05
C THR A 94 2.69 16.62 14.81
N GLY A 95 1.59 16.06 14.27
CA GLY A 95 0.89 16.61 13.11
C GLY A 95 1.61 16.38 11.78
N HIS A 96 2.54 15.44 11.73
CA HIS A 96 3.21 15.02 10.50
C HIS A 96 2.44 13.92 9.79
N ARG A 97 2.66 13.82 8.47
CA ARG A 97 1.98 12.85 7.62
C ARG A 97 2.60 11.46 7.70
N VAL A 98 1.75 10.44 7.70
CA VAL A 98 2.11 9.04 7.53
C VAL A 98 1.88 8.65 6.07
N ILE A 99 2.97 8.36 5.35
CA ILE A 99 2.95 8.02 3.93
C ILE A 99 3.19 6.52 3.79
N ALA A 100 2.16 5.78 3.37
CA ALA A 100 2.32 4.35 3.09
C ALA A 100 2.96 4.13 1.72
N VAL A 101 3.92 3.20 1.63
CA VAL A 101 4.50 2.74 0.37
C VAL A 101 4.00 1.32 0.11
N GLY A 102 3.13 1.21 -0.89
CA GLY A 102 2.43 -0.01 -1.26
C GLY A 102 1.13 -0.26 -0.49
N THR A 103 0.22 -0.95 -1.15
CA THR A 103 -1.08 -1.36 -0.56
C THR A 103 -0.90 -2.34 0.60
N THR A 104 0.22 -3.07 0.64
CA THR A 104 0.61 -3.92 1.78
C THR A 104 0.84 -3.10 3.05
N SER A 105 1.67 -2.06 3.00
CA SER A 105 1.89 -1.16 4.14
C SER A 105 0.61 -0.44 4.54
N CYS A 106 -0.17 0.02 3.56
CA CYS A 106 -1.48 0.64 3.79
C CYS A 106 -2.40 -0.29 4.60
N ARG A 107 -2.61 -1.52 4.15
CA ARG A 107 -3.50 -2.50 4.80
C ARG A 107 -3.00 -2.88 6.19
N THR A 108 -1.69 -3.05 6.38
CA THR A 108 -1.09 -3.32 7.69
C THR A 108 -1.37 -2.19 8.67
N LEU A 109 -1.12 -0.93 8.27
CA LEU A 109 -1.32 0.23 9.13
C LEU A 109 -2.79 0.43 9.50
N GLU A 110 -3.69 0.33 8.51
CA GLU A 110 -5.14 0.47 8.74
C GLU A 110 -5.73 -0.67 9.58
N SER A 111 -5.12 -1.86 9.57
CA SER A 111 -5.52 -2.98 10.42
C SER A 111 -5.01 -2.83 11.85
N ALA A 112 -3.76 -2.40 12.01
CA ALA A 112 -3.09 -2.37 13.31
C ALA A 112 -3.40 -1.09 14.11
N TYR A 113 -3.81 0.01 13.46
CA TYR A 113 -4.05 1.28 14.12
C TYR A 113 -5.37 1.30 14.89
N ILE A 114 -5.28 1.60 16.18
CA ILE A 114 -6.44 1.72 17.09
C ILE A 114 -6.73 3.22 17.29
N PRO A 115 -7.92 3.73 16.87
CA PRO A 115 -8.28 5.13 17.09
C PRO A 115 -8.22 5.51 18.57
N GLY A 116 -7.50 6.59 18.89
CA GLY A 116 -7.30 7.07 20.26
C GLY A 116 -6.10 6.45 20.99
N GLU A 117 -5.62 5.28 20.59
CA GLU A 117 -4.48 4.60 21.20
C GLU A 117 -3.23 4.61 20.32
N GLY A 118 -3.42 4.59 18.99
CA GLY A 118 -2.34 4.52 18.01
C GLY A 118 -1.95 3.10 17.62
N LEU A 119 -0.68 2.92 17.24
CA LEU A 119 -0.07 1.64 16.92
C LEU A 119 0.67 1.08 18.16
N HIS A 120 0.65 -0.23 18.28
CA HIS A 120 1.46 -0.98 19.25
C HIS A 120 2.27 -2.04 18.53
N GLU A 121 3.33 -2.54 19.19
CA GLU A 121 3.98 -3.76 18.71
C GLU A 121 2.96 -4.88 18.66
N CYS A 122 2.81 -5.48 17.49
CA CYS A 122 1.83 -6.55 17.30
C CYS A 122 2.25 -7.51 16.18
N SER A 123 1.74 -8.73 16.30
CA SER A 123 1.85 -9.80 15.31
C SER A 123 0.49 -10.46 15.22
N ASP A 124 -0.23 -10.21 14.13
CA ASP A 124 -1.63 -10.62 13.99
C ASP A 124 -1.99 -10.88 12.52
N ASN A 125 -3.23 -11.23 12.27
CA ASN A 125 -3.76 -11.46 10.93
C ASN A 125 -4.74 -10.36 10.52
N THR A 126 -4.80 -10.08 9.23
CA THR A 126 -5.76 -9.14 8.66
C THR A 126 -6.52 -9.74 7.49
N GLU A 127 -7.80 -9.49 7.45
CA GLU A 127 -8.72 -9.73 6.33
C GLU A 127 -9.31 -8.41 5.84
N ILE A 128 -8.63 -7.30 6.13
CA ILE A 128 -9.15 -5.97 5.81
C ILE A 128 -9.44 -5.83 4.31
N PHE A 129 -10.67 -5.46 4.01
CA PHE A 129 -11.12 -5.10 2.68
C PHE A 129 -11.46 -3.61 2.65
N ILE A 130 -10.64 -2.85 1.93
CA ILE A 130 -10.80 -1.40 1.79
C ILE A 130 -11.44 -1.10 0.45
N TYR A 131 -12.62 -0.48 0.48
CA TYR A 131 -13.41 -0.07 -0.68
C TYR A 131 -14.06 1.29 -0.41
N PRO A 132 -14.66 1.97 -1.41
CA PRO A 132 -15.28 3.29 -1.22
C PRO A 132 -16.26 3.32 -0.04
N GLY A 133 -16.11 4.35 0.83
CA GLY A 133 -16.82 4.45 2.11
C GLY A 133 -15.97 4.04 3.33
N TYR A 134 -14.74 3.54 3.13
CA TYR A 134 -13.84 3.20 4.22
C TYR A 134 -13.37 4.45 4.99
N GLU A 135 -13.44 4.40 6.32
CA GLU A 135 -12.95 5.47 7.20
C GLU A 135 -11.47 5.28 7.51
N TRP A 136 -10.64 6.16 6.98
CA TRP A 136 -9.18 6.13 7.13
C TRP A 136 -8.76 6.52 8.53
N LYS A 137 -7.88 5.70 9.13
CA LYS A 137 -7.45 5.85 10.53
C LYS A 137 -6.01 6.32 10.66
N CYS A 138 -5.11 5.78 9.87
CA CYS A 138 -3.67 5.91 10.05
C CYS A 138 -2.98 6.71 8.96
N ILE A 139 -3.14 6.33 7.69
CA ILE A 139 -2.36 6.89 6.59
C ILE A 139 -2.91 8.23 6.09
N ASP A 140 -2.01 9.11 5.68
CA ASP A 140 -2.31 10.44 5.15
C ASP A 140 -1.93 10.58 3.66
N ALA A 141 -1.08 9.70 3.15
CA ALA A 141 -0.73 9.62 1.74
C ALA A 141 -0.34 8.19 1.36
N LEU A 142 -0.42 7.87 0.07
CA LEU A 142 -0.15 6.55 -0.46
C LEU A 142 0.71 6.63 -1.73
N ILE A 143 1.81 5.88 -1.77
CA ILE A 143 2.58 5.61 -2.98
C ILE A 143 2.27 4.18 -3.41
N THR A 144 1.76 3.99 -4.62
CA THR A 144 1.42 2.66 -5.14
C THR A 144 1.51 2.58 -6.66
N ASN A 145 1.68 1.38 -7.20
CA ASN A 145 1.63 1.16 -8.65
C ASN A 145 0.19 1.35 -9.17
N PHE A 146 0.05 1.50 -10.49
CA PHE A 146 -1.24 1.38 -11.14
C PHE A 146 -1.73 -0.07 -11.10
N HIS A 147 -2.97 -0.27 -10.70
CA HIS A 147 -3.59 -1.59 -10.51
C HIS A 147 -4.45 -2.00 -11.70
N LEU A 148 -4.71 -3.31 -11.82
CA LEU A 148 -5.57 -3.85 -12.88
C LEU A 148 -7.05 -3.57 -12.58
N PRO A 149 -7.89 -3.47 -13.62
CA PRO A 149 -9.34 -3.43 -13.47
C PRO A 149 -9.87 -4.63 -12.67
N GLU A 150 -11.03 -4.47 -12.06
CA GLU A 150 -11.75 -5.52 -11.31
C GLU A 150 -10.95 -6.11 -10.12
N SER A 151 -9.92 -5.40 -9.66
CA SER A 151 -9.11 -5.82 -8.51
C SER A 151 -9.54 -5.11 -7.23
N THR A 152 -9.35 -5.78 -6.08
CA THR A 152 -9.53 -5.17 -4.75
C THR A 152 -8.64 -3.95 -4.55
N LEU A 153 -7.53 -3.87 -5.26
CA LEU A 153 -6.56 -2.78 -5.14
C LEU A 153 -7.02 -1.50 -5.84
N ILE A 154 -7.75 -1.59 -6.96
CA ILE A 154 -8.34 -0.39 -7.56
C ILE A 154 -9.45 0.18 -6.67
N MET A 155 -10.18 -0.68 -5.94
CA MET A 155 -11.17 -0.26 -4.95
C MET A 155 -10.50 0.47 -3.79
N LEU A 156 -9.35 -0.03 -3.30
CA LEU A 156 -8.59 0.61 -2.24
C LEU A 156 -8.13 2.02 -2.62
N VAL A 157 -7.53 2.20 -3.80
CA VAL A 157 -7.09 3.53 -4.23
C VAL A 157 -8.28 4.46 -4.50
N SER A 158 -9.41 3.92 -4.99
CA SER A 158 -10.65 4.69 -5.16
C SER A 158 -11.27 5.10 -3.82
N ALA A 159 -11.17 4.24 -2.80
CA ALA A 159 -11.56 4.61 -1.44
C ALA A 159 -10.68 5.72 -0.86
N PHE A 160 -9.40 5.78 -1.26
CA PHE A 160 -8.46 6.77 -0.75
C PHE A 160 -8.63 8.15 -1.40
N ALA A 161 -8.72 8.20 -2.72
CA ALA A 161 -8.69 9.45 -3.50
C ALA A 161 -10.07 9.86 -4.09
N GLY A 162 -11.08 9.00 -3.95
CA GLY A 162 -12.34 9.13 -4.66
C GLY A 162 -12.29 8.47 -6.05
N TYR A 163 -13.43 7.91 -6.45
CA TYR A 163 -13.53 7.15 -7.70
C TYR A 163 -13.20 8.00 -8.94
N ASP A 164 -13.79 9.19 -9.04
CA ASP A 164 -13.62 10.05 -10.22
C ASP A 164 -12.16 10.52 -10.38
N ASN A 165 -11.49 10.87 -9.29
CA ASN A 165 -10.08 11.26 -9.30
C ASN A 165 -9.19 10.12 -9.77
N ILE A 166 -9.43 8.91 -9.27
CA ILE A 166 -8.68 7.72 -9.68
C ILE A 166 -8.94 7.39 -11.15
N MET A 167 -10.19 7.39 -11.59
CA MET A 167 -10.50 7.10 -13.00
C MET A 167 -9.90 8.13 -13.95
N ASN A 168 -9.94 9.42 -13.59
CA ASN A 168 -9.28 10.47 -14.36
C ASN A 168 -7.76 10.26 -14.46
N ALA A 169 -7.10 9.95 -13.31
CA ALA A 169 -5.68 9.63 -13.29
C ALA A 169 -5.34 8.40 -14.17
N TYR A 170 -6.19 7.37 -14.13
CA TYR A 170 -6.01 6.17 -14.98
C TYR A 170 -6.20 6.47 -16.47
N HIS A 171 -7.19 7.27 -16.85
CA HIS A 171 -7.38 7.70 -18.23
C HIS A 171 -6.17 8.50 -18.75
N GLU A 172 -5.65 9.43 -17.93
CA GLU A 172 -4.45 10.18 -18.29
C GLU A 172 -3.23 9.28 -18.38
N ALA A 173 -3.06 8.34 -17.44
CA ALA A 173 -1.97 7.37 -17.46
C ALA A 173 -1.99 6.50 -18.75
N VAL A 174 -3.17 6.06 -19.20
CA VAL A 174 -3.31 5.31 -20.45
C VAL A 174 -2.93 6.18 -21.65
N LYS A 175 -3.42 7.42 -21.71
CA LYS A 175 -3.13 8.39 -22.77
C LYS A 175 -1.62 8.69 -22.85
N GLU A 176 -0.97 8.89 -21.72
CA GLU A 176 0.47 9.17 -21.62
C GLU A 176 1.34 7.89 -21.64
N ARG A 177 0.72 6.71 -21.86
CA ARG A 177 1.40 5.41 -21.98
C ARG A 177 2.20 5.01 -20.74
N TYR A 178 1.71 5.31 -19.55
CA TYR A 178 2.24 4.76 -18.31
C TYR A 178 2.11 3.25 -18.30
N ARG A 179 3.06 2.59 -17.64
CA ARG A 179 3.05 1.15 -17.46
C ARG A 179 2.26 0.78 -16.21
N PHE A 180 1.54 -0.30 -16.30
CA PHE A 180 0.65 -0.78 -15.24
C PHE A 180 1.19 -2.02 -14.56
N PHE A 181 0.64 -2.33 -13.38
CA PHE A 181 0.88 -3.51 -12.60
C PHE A 181 2.30 -3.56 -11.99
N SER A 182 2.84 -4.78 -11.73
CA SER A 182 4.02 -5.02 -10.90
C SER A 182 5.33 -4.40 -11.39
N PHE A 183 5.48 -4.22 -12.70
CA PHE A 183 6.63 -3.55 -13.33
C PHE A 183 6.27 -2.18 -13.88
N GLY A 184 5.13 -1.67 -13.44
CA GLY A 184 4.59 -0.41 -13.91
C GLY A 184 5.14 0.79 -13.18
N ASP A 185 4.60 1.94 -13.59
CA ASP A 185 4.86 3.22 -12.97
C ASP A 185 4.05 3.37 -11.67
N ALA A 186 4.31 4.40 -10.88
CA ALA A 186 3.66 4.61 -9.59
C ALA A 186 2.86 5.91 -9.55
N MET A 187 1.85 5.92 -8.70
CA MET A 187 1.09 7.10 -8.29
C MET A 187 1.53 7.52 -6.89
N PHE A 188 1.57 8.83 -6.66
CA PHE A 188 1.63 9.42 -5.33
C PHE A 188 0.31 10.13 -5.05
N ILE A 189 -0.47 9.59 -4.13
CA ILE A 189 -1.79 10.08 -3.76
C ILE A 189 -1.68 10.78 -2.41
N THR A 190 -2.11 12.04 -2.32
CA THR A 190 -1.99 12.89 -1.13
C THR A 190 -3.36 13.24 -0.54
N ASP A 191 -3.37 13.83 0.66
CA ASP A 191 -4.57 14.23 1.38
C ASP A 191 -5.45 15.25 0.65
N ASP A 192 -4.84 16.07 -0.22
CA ASP A 192 -5.57 17.08 -0.98
C ASP A 192 -6.65 16.45 -1.85
N THR A 193 -6.46 15.19 -2.28
CA THR A 193 -7.44 14.44 -3.06
C THR A 193 -8.66 14.00 -2.26
N ARG A 194 -8.54 13.84 -0.92
CA ARG A 194 -9.64 13.43 -0.03
C ARG A 194 -10.54 14.59 0.38
N LYS A 195 -10.02 15.80 0.41
CA LYS A 195 -10.78 17.01 0.79
C LYS A 195 -11.88 17.34 -0.20
N ASP A 196 -11.69 16.96 -1.47
CA ASP A 196 -12.64 17.24 -2.55
C ASP A 196 -13.81 16.23 -2.58
N ASN A 197 -13.68 15.06 -1.92
CA ASN A 197 -14.75 14.08 -1.81
C ASN A 197 -14.76 13.41 -0.40
N PRO A 198 -15.15 14.13 0.65
CA PRO A 198 -15.02 13.68 2.03
C PRO A 198 -15.95 12.50 2.38
N THR A 199 -16.98 12.22 1.60
CA THR A 199 -17.96 11.16 1.89
C THR A 199 -17.77 9.88 1.09
N GLY A 200 -16.94 9.91 0.02
CA GLY A 200 -16.75 8.72 -0.83
C GLY A 200 -18.02 8.22 -1.53
N GLU A 201 -19.12 8.97 -1.47
CA GLU A 201 -20.38 8.58 -2.11
C GLU A 201 -20.22 8.56 -3.63
N ILE A 202 -20.47 7.41 -4.20
CA ILE A 202 -20.58 7.22 -5.65
C ILE A 202 -21.91 7.88 -6.07
N LYS A 203 -21.83 8.98 -6.81
CA LYS A 203 -23.01 9.56 -7.46
C LYS A 203 -23.32 8.85 -8.75
#